data_a574def930a30754e7d7ffa74a8e1827
#
_entry.id   a574def930a30754e7d7ffa74a8e1827
#
_cell.length_a   1.000
_cell.length_b   1.000
_cell.length_c   1.000
_cell.angle_alpha   90.00
_cell.angle_beta   90.00
_cell.angle_gamma   90.00
#
_symmetry.space_group_name_H-M   'P 1'
#
loop_
_entity.id
_entity.type
_entity.pdbx_description
1 polymer ?
#
loop_
_entity_poly.entity_id
_entity_poly.type
_entity_poly.pdbx_seq_one_letter_code
_entity_poly.pdbx_strand_id
1 'polypeptide(L)'
;MIRFEAVSKRYGSGTFAIQDLDLEVATGELCVLVGPSGGGKTTILRMVNRLVEPSSGRVLVEGRDVATVDRVELRRRTGYVIQQPGLFPHLKVADNVASVPRLLGWDRTRLRARVGEMLELVGLDPATYAGRYPHELSGGQAQRVGVARALAGDPPVLLMDEPFGAVDPIARDRLQQEFLRLQAQLHKTVIFVTHDVDEAVTMGDRIAVLSQGGRLQQHDTPADLLARPATPFVADFIGADRGLRRMAVTPIEVFDLYTPPVVPPRATVAEARAAVAREGTSWAIVVDENGRLLGWVEPGRLPEAAGSGRSGTVGTAGTAGAAGTAGTVGTVGRFMRPLEACISIEASLKAAFAEMLQHDAGWVAVLDQDRYLGVLTPDALHAALRRSVGGDPVPV
;
A
#
# COMPACT_ATOMS: atom_id res chain seq x y z
N MET A 1 18.67 6.43 -11.15
CA MET A 1 18.38 5.55 -12.29
C MET A 1 19.37 4.41 -12.32
N ILE A 2 18.89 3.19 -12.40
CA ILE A 2 19.70 1.98 -12.53
C ILE A 2 19.36 1.36 -13.88
N ARG A 3 20.35 0.95 -14.66
CA ARG A 3 20.11 0.32 -15.95
C ARG A 3 21.01 -0.92 -16.13
N PHE A 4 20.40 -2.00 -16.57
CA PHE A 4 21.07 -3.22 -17.01
C PHE A 4 20.97 -3.25 -18.53
N GLU A 5 22.11 -3.42 -19.22
CA GLU A 5 22.19 -3.44 -20.68
C GLU A 5 22.79 -4.77 -21.12
N ALA A 6 21.96 -5.64 -21.71
CA ALA A 6 22.29 -6.98 -22.20
C ALA A 6 23.09 -7.81 -21.17
N VAL A 7 22.70 -7.70 -19.87
CA VAL A 7 23.47 -8.29 -18.78
C VAL A 7 23.25 -9.80 -18.70
N SER A 8 24.35 -10.55 -18.73
CA SER A 8 24.31 -11.98 -18.46
C SER A 8 25.29 -12.37 -17.34
N LYS A 9 24.93 -13.38 -16.56
CA LYS A 9 25.77 -13.97 -15.52
C LYS A 9 25.73 -15.47 -15.57
N ARG A 10 26.90 -16.06 -15.71
CA ARG A 10 27.12 -17.51 -15.64
C ARG A 10 28.08 -17.84 -14.51
N TYR A 11 27.79 -18.87 -13.74
CA TYR A 11 28.67 -19.40 -12.70
C TYR A 11 29.31 -20.70 -13.20
N GLY A 12 30.63 -20.78 -13.19
CA GLY A 12 31.37 -21.95 -13.71
C GLY A 12 31.09 -22.21 -15.20
N SER A 13 31.07 -23.49 -15.59
CA SER A 13 30.74 -23.94 -16.95
C SER A 13 29.25 -24.22 -17.17
N GLY A 14 28.43 -23.82 -16.21
CA GLY A 14 27.04 -24.28 -16.09
C GLY A 14 25.98 -23.30 -16.52
N THR A 15 24.87 -23.33 -15.83
CA THR A 15 23.62 -22.65 -16.09
C THR A 15 23.75 -21.12 -15.92
N PHE A 16 23.01 -20.36 -16.72
CA PHE A 16 22.88 -18.93 -16.51
C PHE A 16 22.10 -18.64 -15.21
N ALA A 17 22.64 -17.75 -14.41
CA ALA A 17 21.91 -17.15 -13.29
C ALA A 17 21.12 -15.93 -13.76
N ILE A 18 21.64 -15.20 -14.78
CA ILE A 18 20.98 -14.11 -15.49
C ILE A 18 21.30 -14.29 -16.96
N GLN A 19 20.31 -14.12 -17.81
CA GLN A 19 20.47 -14.24 -19.25
C GLN A 19 19.82 -13.05 -19.97
N ASP A 20 20.67 -12.26 -20.64
CA ASP A 20 20.30 -11.15 -21.53
C ASP A 20 19.27 -10.22 -20.89
N LEU A 21 19.62 -9.69 -19.72
CA LEU A 21 18.74 -8.82 -18.95
C LEU A 21 18.90 -7.38 -19.43
N ASP A 22 17.81 -6.83 -19.97
CA ASP A 22 17.60 -5.40 -20.16
C ASP A 22 16.52 -4.94 -19.18
N LEU A 23 16.91 -4.08 -18.22
CA LEU A 23 16.01 -3.55 -17.20
C LEU A 23 16.43 -2.13 -16.86
N GLU A 24 15.46 -1.25 -16.80
CA GLU A 24 15.65 0.13 -16.36
C GLU A 24 14.76 0.43 -15.15
N VAL A 25 15.36 1.02 -14.11
CA VAL A 25 14.67 1.52 -12.92
C VAL A 25 14.88 3.03 -12.88
N ALA A 26 13.79 3.78 -12.95
CA ALA A 26 13.83 5.24 -12.97
C ALA A 26 14.31 5.83 -11.63
N THR A 27 14.69 7.09 -11.65
CA THR A 27 15.04 7.80 -10.40
C THR A 27 13.80 7.95 -9.52
N GLY A 28 13.92 7.57 -8.26
CA GLY A 28 12.81 7.62 -7.30
C GLY A 28 11.83 6.45 -7.37
N GLU A 29 11.98 5.55 -8.36
CA GLU A 29 11.12 4.38 -8.56
C GLU A 29 11.46 3.26 -7.58
N LEU A 30 10.42 2.62 -7.06
CA LEU A 30 10.51 1.34 -6.35
C LEU A 30 10.18 0.21 -7.32
N CYS A 31 11.23 -0.44 -7.85
CA CYS A 31 11.11 -1.60 -8.72
C CYS A 31 11.20 -2.89 -7.91
N VAL A 32 10.16 -3.72 -7.98
CA VAL A 32 10.14 -5.02 -7.30
C VAL A 32 10.53 -6.13 -8.27
N LEU A 33 11.53 -6.93 -7.88
CA LEU A 33 11.93 -8.14 -8.60
C LEU A 33 11.25 -9.36 -7.98
N VAL A 34 10.44 -10.05 -8.77
CA VAL A 34 9.77 -11.30 -8.35
C VAL A 34 10.13 -12.46 -9.27
N GLY A 35 9.92 -13.67 -8.81
CA GLY A 35 10.16 -14.89 -9.58
C GLY A 35 10.51 -16.09 -8.70
N PRO A 36 10.60 -17.28 -9.27
CA PRO A 36 10.92 -18.50 -8.53
C PRO A 36 12.34 -18.47 -7.94
N SER A 37 12.62 -19.42 -7.07
CA SER A 37 13.98 -19.68 -6.62
C SER A 37 14.89 -20.01 -7.81
N GLY A 38 16.09 -19.46 -7.82
CA GLY A 38 16.99 -19.57 -8.99
C GLY A 38 16.70 -18.57 -10.13
N GLY A 39 15.72 -17.66 -9.99
CA GLY A 39 15.42 -16.58 -10.94
C GLY A 39 16.43 -15.44 -10.95
N GLY A 40 17.54 -15.53 -10.24
CA GLY A 40 18.64 -14.56 -10.31
C GLY A 40 18.45 -13.26 -9.55
N LYS A 41 17.35 -13.07 -8.82
CA LYS A 41 16.98 -11.83 -8.11
C LYS A 41 18.11 -11.27 -7.23
N THR A 42 18.63 -12.08 -6.30
CA THR A 42 19.75 -11.70 -5.43
C THR A 42 21.03 -11.44 -6.24
N THR A 43 21.23 -12.15 -7.36
CA THR A 43 22.39 -11.92 -8.26
C THR A 43 22.30 -10.54 -8.89
N ILE A 44 21.10 -10.10 -9.32
CA ILE A 44 20.87 -8.74 -9.84
C ILE A 44 21.26 -7.69 -8.80
N LEU A 45 20.75 -7.80 -7.54
CA LEU A 45 21.15 -6.88 -6.47
C LEU A 45 22.67 -6.85 -6.25
N ARG A 46 23.29 -8.03 -6.24
CA ARG A 46 24.74 -8.15 -6.03
C ARG A 46 25.56 -7.54 -7.17
N MET A 47 25.04 -7.50 -8.40
CA MET A 47 25.70 -6.83 -9.52
C MET A 47 25.62 -5.31 -9.39
N VAL A 48 24.49 -4.75 -8.98
CA VAL A 48 24.37 -3.29 -8.74
C VAL A 48 25.39 -2.81 -7.70
N ASN A 49 25.59 -3.59 -6.64
CA ASN A 49 26.56 -3.27 -5.56
C ASN A 49 27.98 -3.81 -5.85
N ARG A 50 28.22 -4.28 -7.10
CA ARG A 50 29.49 -4.86 -7.54
C ARG A 50 30.10 -5.89 -6.57
N LEU A 51 29.21 -6.72 -5.95
CA LEU A 51 29.58 -7.92 -5.20
C LEU A 51 29.78 -9.09 -6.15
N VAL A 52 29.11 -9.07 -7.28
CA VAL A 52 29.24 -10.00 -8.39
C VAL A 52 29.41 -9.19 -9.67
N GLU A 53 30.36 -9.55 -10.53
CA GLU A 53 30.54 -8.93 -11.83
C GLU A 53 29.74 -9.69 -12.90
N PRO A 54 29.10 -9.01 -13.86
CA PRO A 54 28.46 -9.67 -14.98
C PRO A 54 29.47 -10.46 -15.82
N SER A 55 29.02 -11.49 -16.55
CA SER A 55 29.82 -12.22 -17.50
C SER A 55 29.84 -11.49 -18.86
N SER A 56 28.76 -10.79 -19.20
CA SER A 56 28.64 -9.89 -20.37
C SER A 56 27.62 -8.80 -20.07
N GLY A 57 27.58 -7.76 -20.88
CA GLY A 57 26.77 -6.57 -20.68
C GLY A 57 27.33 -5.65 -19.60
N ARG A 58 26.58 -4.63 -19.22
CA ARG A 58 27.00 -3.65 -18.23
C ARG A 58 25.85 -3.20 -17.33
N VAL A 59 26.19 -2.79 -16.11
CA VAL A 59 25.27 -2.23 -15.12
C VAL A 59 25.65 -0.78 -14.87
N LEU A 60 24.69 0.12 -15.05
CA LEU A 60 24.88 1.54 -14.79
C LEU A 60 24.08 1.96 -13.57
N VAL A 61 24.68 2.78 -12.71
CA VAL A 61 24.05 3.43 -11.57
C VAL A 61 24.31 4.93 -11.69
N GLU A 62 23.26 5.74 -11.65
CA GLU A 62 23.35 7.19 -11.90
C GLU A 62 24.10 7.54 -13.20
N GLY A 63 23.92 6.72 -14.25
CA GLY A 63 24.57 6.88 -15.54
C GLY A 63 26.05 6.44 -15.60
N ARG A 64 26.62 5.95 -14.49
CA ARG A 64 28.02 5.47 -14.43
C ARG A 64 28.06 3.95 -14.42
N ASP A 65 28.93 3.38 -15.25
CA ASP A 65 29.17 1.93 -15.23
C ASP A 65 29.80 1.53 -13.89
N VAL A 66 29.15 0.62 -13.15
CA VAL A 66 29.64 0.14 -11.86
C VAL A 66 31.04 -0.51 -11.94
N ALA A 67 31.43 -1.01 -13.11
CA ALA A 67 32.73 -1.59 -13.33
C ALA A 67 33.87 -0.55 -13.25
N THR A 68 33.57 0.72 -13.59
CA THR A 68 34.54 1.81 -13.63
C THR A 68 34.61 2.62 -12.34
N VAL A 69 33.62 2.50 -11.45
CA VAL A 69 33.57 3.21 -10.16
C VAL A 69 34.37 2.45 -9.11
N ASP A 70 35.01 3.18 -8.18
CA ASP A 70 35.64 2.55 -7.02
C ASP A 70 34.62 1.76 -6.20
N ARG A 71 34.96 0.50 -5.88
CA ARG A 71 34.04 -0.42 -5.17
C ARG A 71 33.61 0.07 -3.80
N VAL A 72 34.50 0.75 -3.10
CA VAL A 72 34.24 1.26 -1.74
C VAL A 72 33.32 2.47 -1.82
N GLU A 73 33.58 3.38 -2.75
CA GLU A 73 32.72 4.54 -3.01
C GLU A 73 31.31 4.11 -3.39
N LEU A 74 31.16 3.20 -4.36
CA LEU A 74 29.87 2.66 -4.81
C LEU A 74 29.08 2.10 -3.62
N ARG A 75 29.68 1.25 -2.81
CA ARG A 75 29.03 0.60 -1.66
C ARG A 75 28.67 1.56 -0.53
N ARG A 76 29.47 2.60 -0.30
CA ARG A 76 29.16 3.65 0.69
C ARG A 76 27.94 4.50 0.28
N ARG A 77 27.72 4.64 -1.04
CA ARG A 77 26.59 5.39 -1.61
C ARG A 77 25.36 4.52 -1.90
N THR A 78 25.44 3.21 -1.69
CA THR A 78 24.35 2.27 -1.91
C THR A 78 23.90 1.68 -0.57
N GLY A 79 22.66 1.91 -0.18
CA GLY A 79 22.06 1.21 0.96
C GLY A 79 21.76 -0.23 0.59
N TYR A 80 22.10 -1.17 1.47
CA TYR A 80 21.85 -2.58 1.19
C TYR A 80 21.26 -3.28 2.42
N VAL A 81 20.02 -3.74 2.28
CA VAL A 81 19.32 -4.60 3.23
C VAL A 81 19.42 -6.02 2.72
N ILE A 82 20.13 -6.88 3.42
CA ILE A 82 20.29 -8.30 3.08
C ILE A 82 19.20 -9.14 3.76
N GLN A 83 18.90 -10.31 3.21
CA GLN A 83 17.86 -11.23 3.66
C GLN A 83 17.96 -11.58 5.17
N GLN A 84 19.16 -11.80 5.68
CA GLN A 84 19.42 -11.82 7.12
C GLN A 84 19.90 -10.45 7.58
N PRO A 85 19.51 -9.93 8.75
CA PRO A 85 19.83 -8.55 9.17
C PRO A 85 21.31 -8.19 9.09
N GLY A 86 22.22 -9.17 9.20
CA GLY A 86 23.67 -9.00 9.04
C GLY A 86 24.24 -7.90 9.95
N LEU A 87 23.65 -7.72 11.13
CA LEU A 87 24.14 -6.76 12.13
C LEU A 87 25.47 -7.27 12.69
N PHE A 88 26.37 -6.34 12.99
CA PHE A 88 27.62 -6.64 13.67
C PHE A 88 27.30 -7.05 15.12
N PRO A 89 27.50 -8.30 15.53
CA PRO A 89 27.02 -8.83 16.81
C PRO A 89 27.73 -8.20 18.02
N HIS A 90 28.94 -7.68 17.82
CA HIS A 90 29.77 -7.05 18.83
C HIS A 90 29.53 -5.53 18.96
N LEU A 91 28.69 -4.95 18.08
CA LEU A 91 28.34 -3.53 18.11
C LEU A 91 26.91 -3.35 18.62
N LYS A 92 26.70 -2.27 19.35
CA LYS A 92 25.37 -1.83 19.76
C LYS A 92 24.52 -1.44 18.54
N VAL A 93 23.22 -1.38 18.73
CA VAL A 93 22.26 -0.95 17.70
C VAL A 93 22.64 0.43 17.14
N ALA A 94 22.92 1.39 18.00
CA ALA A 94 23.36 2.72 17.57
C ALA A 94 24.63 2.68 16.70
N ASP A 95 25.61 1.86 17.04
CA ASP A 95 26.85 1.73 16.29
C ASP A 95 26.65 0.96 14.96
N ASN A 96 25.73 0.00 14.93
CA ASN A 96 25.33 -0.66 13.70
C ASN A 96 24.70 0.36 12.73
N VAL A 97 23.75 1.17 13.17
CA VAL A 97 23.13 2.22 12.37
C VAL A 97 24.15 3.27 11.91
N ALA A 98 25.04 3.70 12.82
CA ALA A 98 26.06 4.70 12.54
C ALA A 98 27.21 4.20 11.65
N SER A 99 27.27 2.92 11.30
CA SER A 99 28.43 2.31 10.63
C SER A 99 28.76 2.97 9.29
N VAL A 100 27.79 3.17 8.40
CA VAL A 100 28.00 3.81 7.09
C VAL A 100 28.25 5.32 7.23
N PRO A 101 27.44 6.11 7.96
CA PRO A 101 27.73 7.52 8.19
C PRO A 101 29.11 7.78 8.80
N ARG A 102 29.60 6.90 9.67
CA ARG A 102 30.96 6.99 10.22
C ARG A 102 32.02 6.81 9.13
N LEU A 103 31.83 5.87 8.21
CA LEU A 103 32.71 5.68 7.05
C LEU A 103 32.65 6.85 6.05
N LEU A 104 31.55 7.62 6.06
CA LEU A 104 31.39 8.85 5.29
C LEU A 104 32.02 10.07 6.00
N GLY A 105 32.59 9.91 7.17
CA GLY A 105 33.29 10.97 7.90
C GLY A 105 32.39 11.96 8.66
N TRP A 106 31.13 11.56 8.96
CA TRP A 106 30.21 12.44 9.69
C TRP A 106 30.68 12.67 11.11
N ASP A 107 30.49 13.89 11.64
CA ASP A 107 30.82 14.24 13.00
C ASP A 107 29.90 13.56 14.03
N ARG A 108 30.32 13.52 15.28
CA ARG A 108 29.63 12.81 16.37
C ARG A 108 28.23 13.36 16.65
N THR A 109 28.01 14.66 16.49
CA THR A 109 26.71 15.30 16.76
C THR A 109 25.70 14.88 15.69
N ARG A 110 26.09 14.98 14.40
CA ARG A 110 25.30 14.53 13.26
C ARG A 110 25.01 13.04 13.33
N LEU A 111 26.01 12.22 13.71
CA LEU A 111 25.82 10.77 13.89
C LEU A 111 24.74 10.43 14.91
N ARG A 112 24.76 11.09 16.09
CA ARG A 112 23.76 10.85 17.14
C ARG A 112 22.36 11.24 16.68
N ALA A 113 22.21 12.41 16.11
CA ALA A 113 20.92 12.88 15.58
C ALA A 113 20.38 11.89 14.53
N ARG A 114 21.21 11.50 13.56
CA ARG A 114 20.83 10.57 12.51
C ARG A 114 20.45 9.17 13.01
N VAL A 115 21.17 8.64 13.98
CA VAL A 115 20.83 7.35 14.61
C VAL A 115 19.45 7.42 15.27
N GLY A 116 19.16 8.49 16.03
CA GLY A 116 17.86 8.71 16.65
C GLY A 116 16.75 8.75 15.58
N GLU A 117 16.91 9.62 14.59
CA GLU A 117 15.99 9.75 13.45
C GLU A 117 15.73 8.40 12.77
N MET A 118 16.77 7.63 12.46
CA MET A 118 16.62 6.35 11.77
C MET A 118 15.95 5.27 12.61
N LEU A 119 16.18 5.26 13.92
CA LEU A 119 15.50 4.33 14.83
C LEU A 119 14.03 4.69 15.00
N GLU A 120 13.69 5.95 15.18
CA GLU A 120 12.29 6.42 15.21
C GLU A 120 11.58 6.07 13.91
N LEU A 121 12.24 6.30 12.78
CA LEU A 121 11.75 6.01 11.43
C LEU A 121 11.30 4.55 11.27
N VAL A 122 12.03 3.60 11.86
CA VAL A 122 11.69 2.17 11.82
C VAL A 122 10.86 1.71 13.02
N GLY A 123 10.26 2.64 13.78
CA GLY A 123 9.40 2.36 14.91
C GLY A 123 10.13 1.73 16.11
N LEU A 124 11.39 2.07 16.32
CA LEU A 124 12.20 1.66 17.47
C LEU A 124 12.57 2.88 18.30
N ASP A 125 12.05 2.98 19.54
CA ASP A 125 12.40 4.06 20.46
C ASP A 125 13.90 4.11 20.72
N PRO A 126 14.62 5.21 20.35
CA PRO A 126 16.05 5.32 20.52
C PRO A 126 16.52 5.17 21.98
N ALA A 127 15.74 5.66 22.94
CA ALA A 127 16.09 5.57 24.37
C ALA A 127 16.13 4.12 24.84
N THR A 128 15.27 3.28 24.30
CA THR A 128 15.17 1.87 24.66
C THR A 128 16.12 0.99 23.88
N TYR A 129 16.30 1.25 22.56
CA TYR A 129 16.95 0.31 21.65
C TYR A 129 18.40 0.67 21.28
N ALA A 130 18.80 1.94 21.27
CA ALA A 130 20.11 2.35 20.80
C ALA A 130 21.28 1.68 21.56
N GLY A 131 21.08 1.42 22.85
CA GLY A 131 22.09 0.81 23.74
C GLY A 131 22.17 -0.71 23.68
N ARG A 132 21.18 -1.40 23.05
CA ARG A 132 21.11 -2.86 23.00
C ARG A 132 22.08 -3.45 21.98
N TYR A 133 22.34 -4.75 22.15
CA TYR A 133 23.08 -5.56 21.18
C TYR A 133 22.12 -6.37 20.30
N PRO A 134 22.55 -6.82 19.10
CA PRO A 134 21.73 -7.59 18.20
C PRO A 134 21.07 -8.85 18.80
N HIS A 135 21.75 -9.53 19.72
CA HIS A 135 21.23 -10.73 20.39
C HIS A 135 20.10 -10.43 21.40
N GLU A 136 19.88 -9.18 21.76
CA GLU A 136 18.80 -8.72 22.64
C GLU A 136 17.54 -8.29 21.85
N LEU A 137 17.57 -8.45 20.52
CA LEU A 137 16.50 -8.07 19.62
C LEU A 137 15.71 -9.29 19.11
N SER A 138 14.42 -9.14 18.90
CA SER A 138 13.67 -10.09 18.08
C SER A 138 14.13 -10.03 16.61
N GLY A 139 13.84 -11.08 15.83
CA GLY A 139 14.17 -11.11 14.40
C GLY A 139 13.65 -9.90 13.63
N GLY A 140 12.39 -9.52 13.87
CA GLY A 140 11.80 -8.34 13.25
C GLY A 140 12.43 -7.01 13.71
N GLN A 141 12.84 -6.90 14.98
CA GLN A 141 13.57 -5.72 15.48
C GLN A 141 14.96 -5.63 14.84
N ALA A 142 15.68 -6.74 14.75
CA ALA A 142 16.98 -6.80 14.09
C ALA A 142 16.86 -6.42 12.59
N GLN A 143 15.79 -6.87 11.91
CA GLN A 143 15.53 -6.50 10.52
C GLN A 143 15.29 -4.98 10.37
N ARG A 144 14.48 -4.39 11.26
CA ARG A 144 14.28 -2.93 11.30
C ARG A 144 15.56 -2.15 11.51
N VAL A 145 16.44 -2.59 12.39
CA VAL A 145 17.78 -2.01 12.57
C VAL A 145 18.61 -2.13 11.28
N GLY A 146 18.48 -3.25 10.55
CA GLY A 146 19.11 -3.44 9.24
C GLY A 146 18.66 -2.41 8.20
N VAL A 147 17.36 -2.12 8.15
CA VAL A 147 16.78 -1.06 7.30
C VAL A 147 17.28 0.32 7.74
N ALA A 148 17.24 0.63 9.03
CA ALA A 148 17.75 1.89 9.60
C ALA A 148 19.24 2.11 9.23
N ARG A 149 20.06 1.06 9.32
CA ARG A 149 21.48 1.10 8.93
C ARG A 149 21.65 1.41 7.43
N ALA A 150 20.85 0.78 6.57
CA ALA A 150 20.93 0.98 5.14
C ALA A 150 20.56 2.41 4.72
N LEU A 151 19.60 3.03 5.42
CA LEU A 151 19.14 4.40 5.19
C LEU A 151 20.00 5.48 5.85
N ALA A 152 20.80 5.11 6.87
CA ALA A 152 21.51 6.08 7.71
C ALA A 152 22.47 6.98 6.94
N GLY A 153 23.12 6.45 5.89
CA GLY A 153 24.05 7.19 5.02
C GLY A 153 23.36 8.09 3.99
N ASP A 154 22.04 8.15 3.99
CA ASP A 154 21.22 8.87 2.99
C ASP A 154 21.56 8.47 1.53
N PRO A 155 21.58 7.18 1.19
CA PRO A 155 21.98 6.73 -0.13
C PRO A 155 20.93 7.12 -1.20
N PRO A 156 21.34 7.44 -2.45
CA PRO A 156 20.43 7.66 -3.56
C PRO A 156 19.77 6.35 -4.05
N VAL A 157 20.45 5.22 -3.84
CA VAL A 157 20.00 3.87 -4.26
C VAL A 157 19.90 2.97 -3.04
N LEU A 158 18.78 2.26 -2.94
CA LEU A 158 18.51 1.27 -1.90
C LEU A 158 18.25 -0.11 -2.53
N LEU A 159 18.99 -1.10 -2.10
CA LEU A 159 18.83 -2.50 -2.50
C LEU A 159 18.29 -3.30 -1.31
N MET A 160 17.21 -4.04 -1.52
CA MET A 160 16.54 -4.79 -0.47
C MET A 160 16.30 -6.23 -0.91
N ASP A 161 16.92 -7.18 -0.21
CA ASP A 161 16.80 -8.61 -0.50
C ASP A 161 15.92 -9.28 0.55
N GLU A 162 14.65 -9.52 0.25
CA GLU A 162 13.61 -10.09 1.12
C GLU A 162 13.56 -9.43 2.52
N PRO A 163 13.45 -8.08 2.59
CA PRO A 163 13.66 -7.35 3.84
C PRO A 163 12.64 -7.66 4.94
N PHE A 164 11.49 -8.24 4.61
CA PHE A 164 10.42 -8.56 5.55
C PHE A 164 10.18 -10.06 5.72
N GLY A 165 10.99 -10.92 5.09
CA GLY A 165 10.80 -12.36 5.08
C GLY A 165 10.85 -13.02 6.47
N ALA A 166 11.60 -12.47 7.42
CA ALA A 166 11.73 -12.99 8.79
C ALA A 166 10.77 -12.32 9.80
N VAL A 167 9.83 -11.49 9.34
CA VAL A 167 8.89 -10.74 10.18
C VAL A 167 7.54 -11.45 10.20
N ASP A 168 6.86 -11.47 11.36
CA ASP A 168 5.49 -11.99 11.46
C ASP A 168 4.51 -11.18 10.58
N PRO A 169 3.39 -11.79 10.12
CA PRO A 169 2.50 -11.15 9.16
C PRO A 169 1.95 -9.79 9.60
N ILE A 170 1.54 -9.65 10.86
CA ILE A 170 0.94 -8.40 11.37
C ILE A 170 1.98 -7.27 11.41
N ALA A 171 3.17 -7.56 11.91
CA ALA A 171 4.26 -6.58 11.93
C ALA A 171 4.78 -6.28 10.53
N ARG A 172 4.71 -7.25 9.59
CA ARG A 172 5.13 -7.09 8.19
C ARG A 172 4.29 -6.04 7.48
N ASP A 173 2.96 -6.15 7.53
CA ASP A 173 2.04 -5.19 6.91
C ASP A 173 2.29 -3.77 7.41
N ARG A 174 2.47 -3.63 8.72
CA ARG A 174 2.78 -2.33 9.33
C ARG A 174 4.11 -1.76 8.83
N LEU A 175 5.15 -2.58 8.75
CA LEU A 175 6.46 -2.16 8.25
C LEU A 175 6.44 -1.78 6.77
N GLN A 176 5.68 -2.48 5.95
CA GLN A 176 5.48 -2.15 4.54
C GLN A 176 4.83 -0.78 4.40
N GLN A 177 3.76 -0.52 5.15
CA GLN A 177 3.08 0.77 5.15
C GLN A 177 4.00 1.92 5.63
N GLU A 178 4.77 1.69 6.69
CA GLU A 178 5.76 2.65 7.18
C GLU A 178 6.83 2.91 6.11
N PHE A 179 7.36 1.85 5.46
CA PHE A 179 8.34 1.99 4.40
C PHE A 179 7.80 2.77 3.18
N LEU A 180 6.57 2.49 2.74
CA LEU A 180 5.93 3.22 1.64
C LEU A 180 5.76 4.71 1.94
N ARG A 181 5.35 5.05 3.18
CA ARG A 181 5.28 6.46 3.62
C ARG A 181 6.63 7.15 3.54
N LEU A 182 7.69 6.44 3.92
CA LEU A 182 9.05 6.94 3.84
C LEU A 182 9.53 7.11 2.40
N GLN A 183 9.27 6.13 1.56
CA GLN A 183 9.63 6.17 0.14
C GLN A 183 8.94 7.36 -0.54
N ALA A 184 7.67 7.63 -0.23
CA ALA A 184 6.93 8.79 -0.72
C ALA A 184 7.55 10.13 -0.31
N GLN A 185 8.27 10.20 0.82
CA GLN A 185 8.96 11.42 1.27
C GLN A 185 10.39 11.52 0.73
N LEU A 186 11.11 10.39 0.70
CA LEU A 186 12.54 10.36 0.40
C LEU A 186 12.83 10.21 -1.09
N HIS A 187 11.88 9.69 -1.88
CA HIS A 187 12.00 9.46 -3.33
C HIS A 187 13.30 8.74 -3.72
N LYS A 188 13.68 7.69 -2.96
CA LYS A 188 14.88 6.89 -3.27
C LYS A 188 14.62 5.94 -4.42
N THR A 189 15.65 5.69 -5.23
CA THR A 189 15.59 4.61 -6.23
C THR A 189 15.80 3.28 -5.52
N VAL A 190 14.80 2.40 -5.57
CA VAL A 190 14.80 1.15 -4.82
C VAL A 190 14.69 -0.06 -5.74
N ILE A 191 15.56 -1.05 -5.57
CA ILE A 191 15.33 -2.41 -6.07
C ILE A 191 14.99 -3.28 -4.87
N PHE A 192 13.77 -3.81 -4.89
CA PHE A 192 13.22 -4.65 -3.83
C PHE A 192 13.03 -6.08 -4.36
N VAL A 193 13.56 -7.06 -3.68
CA VAL A 193 13.40 -8.48 -4.02
C VAL A 193 12.44 -9.13 -3.06
N THR A 194 11.46 -9.84 -3.60
CA THR A 194 10.57 -10.71 -2.84
C THR A 194 10.20 -11.95 -3.66
N HIS A 195 9.70 -12.97 -2.98
CA HIS A 195 9.04 -14.12 -3.60
C HIS A 195 7.52 -14.07 -3.45
N ASP A 196 6.99 -13.05 -2.76
CA ASP A 196 5.57 -12.84 -2.51
C ASP A 196 4.99 -11.85 -3.52
N VAL A 197 4.01 -12.31 -4.30
CA VAL A 197 3.33 -11.49 -5.32
C VAL A 197 2.46 -10.41 -4.68
N ASP A 198 1.85 -10.69 -3.52
CA ASP A 198 1.02 -9.69 -2.83
C ASP A 198 1.87 -8.55 -2.28
N GLU A 199 3.06 -8.88 -1.76
CA GLU A 199 4.05 -7.87 -1.37
C GLU A 199 4.49 -7.02 -2.56
N ALA A 200 4.78 -7.66 -3.72
CA ALA A 200 5.19 -6.93 -4.92
C ALA A 200 4.11 -5.99 -5.43
N VAL A 201 2.85 -6.43 -5.43
CA VAL A 201 1.69 -5.63 -5.85
C VAL A 201 1.45 -4.46 -4.91
N THR A 202 1.67 -4.64 -3.61
CA THR A 202 1.46 -3.60 -2.60
C THR A 202 2.58 -2.56 -2.59
N MET A 203 3.83 -3.01 -2.82
CA MET A 203 5.01 -2.17 -2.65
C MET A 203 5.48 -1.47 -3.91
N GLY A 204 5.37 -2.13 -5.08
CA GLY A 204 6.07 -1.72 -6.29
C GLY A 204 5.37 -0.63 -7.09
N ASP A 205 6.12 0.37 -7.53
CA ASP A 205 5.70 1.23 -8.65
C ASP A 205 5.72 0.42 -9.96
N ARG A 206 6.74 -0.43 -10.10
CA ARG A 206 6.84 -1.42 -11.19
C ARG A 206 7.33 -2.76 -10.67
N ILE A 207 6.91 -3.82 -11.36
CA ILE A 207 7.26 -5.20 -11.03
C ILE A 207 7.98 -5.83 -12.22
N ALA A 208 9.18 -6.35 -11.99
CA ALA A 208 9.92 -7.15 -12.95
C ALA A 208 9.79 -8.64 -12.61
N VAL A 209 9.10 -9.39 -13.45
CA VAL A 209 8.89 -10.83 -13.29
C VAL A 209 10.03 -11.58 -13.99
N LEU A 210 10.78 -12.35 -13.23
CA LEU A 210 11.92 -13.14 -13.70
C LEU A 210 11.57 -14.63 -13.72
N SER A 211 11.88 -15.30 -14.80
CA SER A 211 11.80 -16.76 -14.87
C SER A 211 13.10 -17.42 -14.39
N GLN A 212 13.11 -18.74 -14.30
CA GLN A 212 14.30 -19.52 -14.01
C GLN A 212 15.42 -19.21 -15.00
N GLY A 213 16.66 -19.06 -14.52
CA GLY A 213 17.79 -18.61 -15.32
C GLY A 213 17.86 -17.09 -15.52
N GLY A 214 17.06 -16.30 -14.77
CA GLY A 214 17.15 -14.84 -14.72
C GLY A 214 16.75 -14.13 -16.02
N ARG A 215 15.78 -14.68 -16.74
CA ARG A 215 15.20 -14.03 -17.92
C ARG A 215 14.05 -13.12 -17.49
N LEU A 216 14.06 -11.88 -17.93
CA LEU A 216 12.94 -10.96 -17.73
C LEU A 216 11.76 -11.39 -18.61
N GLN A 217 10.62 -11.64 -17.99
CA GLN A 217 9.38 -12.04 -18.65
C GLN A 217 8.43 -10.86 -18.89
N GLN A 218 8.38 -9.95 -17.91
CA GLN A 218 7.55 -8.74 -17.99
C GLN A 218 8.08 -7.71 -16.98
N HIS A 219 7.99 -6.44 -17.33
CA HIS A 219 8.32 -5.32 -16.45
C HIS A 219 7.27 -4.23 -16.64
N ASP A 220 6.31 -4.16 -15.74
CA ASP A 220 5.15 -3.26 -15.82
C ASP A 220 4.69 -2.76 -14.46
N THR A 221 3.71 -1.84 -14.46
CA THR A 221 2.99 -1.46 -13.25
C THR A 221 2.23 -2.66 -12.69
N PRO A 222 1.94 -2.72 -11.37
CA PRO A 222 1.12 -3.78 -10.79
C PRO A 222 -0.22 -3.94 -11.50
N ALA A 223 -0.87 -2.84 -11.87
CA ALA A 223 -2.16 -2.85 -12.56
C ALA A 223 -2.07 -3.51 -13.95
N ASP A 224 -1.07 -3.12 -14.77
CA ASP A 224 -0.87 -3.69 -16.10
C ASP A 224 -0.45 -5.16 -16.04
N LEU A 225 0.45 -5.50 -15.10
CA LEU A 225 0.89 -6.88 -14.88
C LEU A 225 -0.29 -7.82 -14.56
N LEU A 226 -1.19 -7.38 -13.69
CA LEU A 226 -2.37 -8.15 -13.28
C LEU A 226 -3.45 -8.18 -14.36
N ALA A 227 -3.61 -7.11 -15.14
CA ALA A 227 -4.60 -7.02 -16.20
C ALA A 227 -4.19 -7.80 -17.45
N ARG A 228 -2.91 -7.70 -17.85
CA ARG A 228 -2.37 -8.17 -19.14
C ARG A 228 -1.04 -8.90 -18.97
N PRO A 229 -1.06 -10.14 -18.41
CA PRO A 229 0.15 -10.96 -18.33
C PRO A 229 0.72 -11.20 -19.73
N ALA A 230 2.02 -10.87 -19.94
CA ALA A 230 2.67 -10.95 -21.26
C ALA A 230 2.90 -12.39 -21.73
N THR A 231 3.00 -13.34 -20.80
CA THR A 231 3.26 -14.75 -21.11
C THR A 231 2.43 -15.69 -20.23
N PRO A 232 2.16 -16.93 -20.65
CA PRO A 232 1.53 -17.94 -19.79
C PRO A 232 2.28 -18.13 -18.46
N PHE A 233 3.62 -18.07 -18.49
CA PHE A 233 4.43 -18.15 -17.26
C PHE A 233 4.08 -17.04 -16.27
N VAL A 234 3.94 -15.78 -16.74
CA VAL A 234 3.56 -14.66 -15.88
C VAL A 234 2.15 -14.86 -15.33
N ALA A 235 1.20 -15.30 -16.17
CA ALA A 235 -0.17 -15.58 -15.76
C ALA A 235 -0.24 -16.65 -14.65
N ASP A 236 0.50 -17.75 -14.80
CA ASP A 236 0.59 -18.83 -13.83
C ASP A 236 1.30 -18.40 -12.54
N PHE A 237 2.39 -17.61 -12.68
CA PHE A 237 3.15 -17.11 -11.54
C PHE A 237 2.34 -16.14 -10.66
N ILE A 238 1.56 -15.25 -11.26
CA ILE A 238 0.66 -14.36 -10.53
C ILE A 238 -0.49 -15.15 -9.88
N GLY A 239 -0.91 -16.26 -10.48
CA GLY A 239 -1.91 -17.18 -9.96
C GLY A 239 -3.36 -16.80 -10.29
N ALA A 240 -4.28 -17.70 -9.90
CA ALA A 240 -5.71 -17.58 -10.19
C ALA A 240 -6.36 -16.38 -9.48
N ASP A 241 -5.81 -15.95 -8.35
CA ASP A 241 -6.35 -14.86 -7.51
C ASP A 241 -6.04 -13.47 -8.05
N ARG A 242 -5.51 -13.37 -9.29
CA ARG A 242 -5.16 -12.09 -9.92
C ARG A 242 -6.30 -11.07 -9.92
N GLY A 243 -7.56 -11.54 -10.00
CA GLY A 243 -8.74 -10.67 -9.93
C GLY A 243 -8.86 -9.97 -8.57
N LEU A 244 -8.66 -10.70 -7.48
CA LEU A 244 -8.68 -10.16 -6.12
C LEU A 244 -7.48 -9.23 -5.88
N ARG A 245 -6.30 -9.61 -6.35
CA ARG A 245 -5.09 -8.76 -6.27
C ARG A 245 -5.28 -7.45 -7.02
N ARG A 246 -5.94 -7.50 -8.19
CA ARG A 246 -6.23 -6.31 -8.98
C ARG A 246 -7.12 -5.32 -8.23
N MET A 247 -8.07 -5.78 -7.41
CA MET A 247 -8.87 -4.89 -6.56
C MET A 247 -7.99 -4.06 -5.60
N ALA A 248 -6.82 -4.56 -5.20
CA ALA A 248 -5.92 -3.84 -4.30
C ALA A 248 -5.23 -2.63 -4.98
N VAL A 249 -5.06 -2.67 -6.30
CA VAL A 249 -4.39 -1.62 -7.09
C VAL A 249 -5.36 -0.82 -7.96
N THR A 250 -6.65 -1.12 -7.92
CA THR A 250 -7.68 -0.37 -8.64
C THR A 250 -8.25 0.70 -7.70
N PRO A 251 -8.09 2.00 -8.02
CA PRO A 251 -8.66 3.08 -7.23
C PRO A 251 -10.19 3.10 -7.36
N ILE A 252 -10.84 3.77 -6.43
CA ILE A 252 -12.24 4.13 -6.52
C ILE A 252 -12.32 5.43 -7.34
N GLU A 253 -13.10 5.42 -8.43
CA GLU A 253 -13.32 6.59 -9.26
C GLU A 253 -14.68 7.20 -8.98
N VAL A 254 -14.80 8.52 -9.02
CA VAL A 254 -16.07 9.22 -8.72
C VAL A 254 -17.21 8.76 -9.64
N PHE A 255 -16.91 8.46 -10.90
CA PHE A 255 -17.91 7.97 -11.86
C PHE A 255 -18.35 6.52 -11.62
N ASP A 256 -17.69 5.78 -10.72
CA ASP A 256 -18.13 4.46 -10.27
C ASP A 256 -19.22 4.55 -9.19
N LEU A 257 -19.37 5.72 -8.60
CA LEU A 257 -20.25 5.90 -7.46
C LEU A 257 -21.70 6.07 -7.93
N TYR A 258 -22.58 5.32 -7.28
CA TYR A 258 -24.00 5.58 -7.34
C TYR A 258 -24.36 6.72 -6.39
N THR A 259 -25.18 7.65 -6.85
CA THR A 259 -25.62 8.79 -6.03
C THR A 259 -27.09 8.60 -5.68
N PRO A 260 -27.41 7.98 -4.53
CA PRO A 260 -28.76 7.86 -4.03
C PRO A 260 -29.34 9.24 -3.67
N PRO A 261 -30.67 9.35 -3.47
CA PRO A 261 -31.27 10.58 -2.98
C PRO A 261 -30.59 11.06 -1.69
N VAL A 262 -30.29 12.36 -1.66
CA VAL A 262 -29.68 13.03 -0.51
C VAL A 262 -30.72 13.95 0.11
N VAL A 263 -30.86 13.90 1.43
CA VAL A 263 -31.79 14.75 2.16
C VAL A 263 -31.11 15.41 3.36
N PRO A 264 -31.43 16.66 3.71
CA PRO A 264 -30.90 17.29 4.89
C PRO A 264 -31.60 16.71 6.16
N PRO A 265 -30.97 16.79 7.32
CA PRO A 265 -31.54 16.26 8.56
C PRO A 265 -32.85 16.95 8.99
N ARG A 266 -33.09 18.16 8.52
CA ARG A 266 -34.32 18.94 8.73
C ARG A 266 -35.47 18.57 7.78
N ALA A 267 -35.21 17.79 6.74
CA ALA A 267 -36.27 17.37 5.81
C ALA A 267 -37.34 16.58 6.55
N THR A 268 -38.60 16.72 6.10
CA THR A 268 -39.71 15.92 6.59
C THR A 268 -39.65 14.49 6.03
N VAL A 269 -40.30 13.57 6.70
CA VAL A 269 -40.43 12.20 6.20
C VAL A 269 -41.15 12.15 4.84
N ALA A 270 -42.11 13.05 4.60
CA ALA A 270 -42.81 13.15 3.32
C ALA A 270 -41.89 13.59 2.19
N GLU A 271 -41.03 14.59 2.40
CA GLU A 271 -40.03 15.02 1.44
C GLU A 271 -39.01 13.91 1.13
N ALA A 272 -38.55 13.17 2.15
CA ALA A 272 -37.67 12.03 1.95
C ALA A 272 -38.35 10.90 1.16
N ARG A 273 -39.62 10.60 1.43
CA ARG A 273 -40.40 9.63 0.64
C ARG A 273 -40.53 10.06 -0.83
N ALA A 274 -40.82 11.33 -1.08
CA ALA A 274 -40.88 11.85 -2.43
C ALA A 274 -39.53 11.78 -3.16
N ALA A 275 -38.42 12.01 -2.45
CA ALA A 275 -37.08 11.91 -2.99
C ALA A 275 -36.74 10.45 -3.41
N VAL A 276 -36.95 9.47 -2.53
CA VAL A 276 -36.67 8.06 -2.86
C VAL A 276 -37.62 7.51 -3.93
N ALA A 277 -38.89 7.93 -3.95
CA ALA A 277 -39.83 7.51 -4.98
C ALA A 277 -39.45 8.02 -6.36
N ARG A 278 -38.88 9.22 -6.48
CA ARG A 278 -38.42 9.83 -7.73
C ARG A 278 -37.26 9.07 -8.33
N GLU A 279 -36.35 8.60 -7.50
CA GLU A 279 -35.13 7.88 -7.91
C GLU A 279 -35.34 6.34 -7.93
N GLY A 280 -36.52 5.85 -7.57
CA GLY A 280 -36.81 4.42 -7.56
C GLY A 280 -36.08 3.62 -6.49
N THR A 281 -35.63 4.28 -5.41
CA THR A 281 -34.91 3.66 -4.29
C THR A 281 -35.81 3.51 -3.07
N SER A 282 -35.36 2.75 -2.04
CA SER A 282 -36.08 2.61 -0.77
C SER A 282 -35.43 3.39 0.37
N TRP A 283 -34.26 3.98 0.15
CA TRP A 283 -33.44 4.64 1.17
C TRP A 283 -32.81 5.92 0.63
N ALA A 284 -32.46 6.81 1.54
CA ALA A 284 -31.79 8.08 1.24
C ALA A 284 -30.62 8.32 2.21
N ILE A 285 -29.61 9.02 1.75
CA ILE A 285 -28.49 9.48 2.54
C ILE A 285 -28.84 10.80 3.21
N VAL A 286 -28.41 10.97 4.47
CA VAL A 286 -28.59 12.21 5.22
C VAL A 286 -27.25 12.93 5.30
N VAL A 287 -27.18 14.14 4.74
CA VAL A 287 -26.00 15.01 4.81
C VAL A 287 -26.35 16.36 5.40
N ASP A 288 -25.39 17.02 6.01
CA ASP A 288 -25.55 18.40 6.49
C ASP A 288 -25.40 19.43 5.37
N GLU A 289 -25.48 20.70 5.74
CA GLU A 289 -25.36 21.84 4.80
C GLU A 289 -23.96 21.98 4.18
N ASN A 290 -22.95 21.35 4.78
CA ASN A 290 -21.57 21.31 4.33
C ASN A 290 -21.28 20.08 3.45
N GLY A 291 -22.26 19.22 3.23
CA GLY A 291 -22.10 17.95 2.51
C GLY A 291 -21.47 16.82 3.35
N ARG A 292 -21.41 16.98 4.68
CA ARG A 292 -20.89 15.94 5.57
C ARG A 292 -21.94 14.85 5.79
N LEU A 293 -21.50 13.60 5.72
CA LEU A 293 -22.33 12.44 5.96
C LEU A 293 -22.78 12.39 7.43
N LEU A 294 -24.10 12.29 7.67
CA LEU A 294 -24.67 12.13 9.00
C LEU A 294 -25.24 10.72 9.24
N GLY A 295 -25.66 10.07 8.16
CA GLY A 295 -26.25 8.74 8.22
C GLY A 295 -27.16 8.46 7.02
N TRP A 296 -28.07 7.52 7.20
CA TRP A 296 -29.04 7.12 6.17
C TRP A 296 -30.43 6.88 6.77
N VAL A 297 -31.43 6.89 5.93
CA VAL A 297 -32.83 6.69 6.32
C VAL A 297 -33.59 5.87 5.31
N GLU A 298 -34.52 5.06 5.79
CA GLU A 298 -35.46 4.27 4.99
C GLU A 298 -36.88 4.83 5.21
N PRO A 299 -37.28 5.87 4.43
CA PRO A 299 -38.49 6.63 4.73
C PRO A 299 -39.77 5.80 4.66
N GLY A 300 -39.79 4.71 3.87
CA GLY A 300 -40.92 3.80 3.76
C GLY A 300 -41.28 3.06 5.06
N ARG A 301 -40.28 2.87 5.94
CA ARG A 301 -40.45 2.21 7.25
C ARG A 301 -40.76 3.17 8.40
N LEU A 302 -40.76 4.47 8.12
CA LEU A 302 -41.05 5.46 9.16
C LEU A 302 -42.56 5.66 9.30
N PRO A 303 -43.06 5.92 10.53
CA PRO A 303 -44.47 6.22 10.73
C PRO A 303 -44.88 7.49 9.98
N GLU A 304 -46.03 7.49 9.38
CA GLU A 304 -46.63 8.74 8.88
C GLU A 304 -46.82 9.66 10.10
N ALA A 305 -46.36 10.92 9.96
CA ALA A 305 -46.64 11.92 10.98
C ALA A 305 -48.16 11.96 11.15
N ALA A 306 -48.66 11.47 12.25
CA ALA A 306 -50.07 11.60 12.62
C ALA A 306 -50.39 13.10 12.57
N GLY A 307 -51.30 13.46 11.69
CA GLY A 307 -51.81 14.82 11.60
C GLY A 307 -52.19 15.32 12.99
N SER A 308 -51.95 16.56 13.22
CA SER A 308 -52.25 17.31 14.46
C SER A 308 -53.56 16.89 15.08
N GLY A 309 -53.52 16.07 16.14
CA GLY A 309 -54.75 15.71 16.86
C GLY A 309 -54.56 14.55 17.82
N ARG A 310 -54.35 14.89 19.08
CA ARG A 310 -54.56 14.23 20.37
C ARG A 310 -53.32 14.00 21.21
N SER A 311 -53.27 14.86 22.23
CA SER A 311 -52.59 14.63 23.48
C SER A 311 -52.97 13.26 24.05
N GLY A 312 -51.99 12.39 24.17
CA GLY A 312 -52.06 11.11 24.84
C GLY A 312 -50.73 10.86 25.56
N THR A 313 -50.78 11.04 26.85
CA THR A 313 -49.75 10.65 27.83
C THR A 313 -49.30 9.23 27.58
N VAL A 314 -48.00 8.97 27.62
CA VAL A 314 -47.46 7.90 28.37
C VAL A 314 -46.04 7.47 28.16
N GLY A 315 -45.50 7.07 29.25
CA GLY A 315 -44.68 5.84 29.39
C GLY A 315 -43.20 5.97 29.14
N THR A 316 -42.56 6.23 30.25
CA THR A 316 -41.13 6.03 30.52
C THR A 316 -40.61 4.66 30.17
N ALA A 317 -39.48 4.61 29.48
CA ALA A 317 -38.32 3.73 29.74
C ALA A 317 -37.25 4.02 28.67
N GLY A 318 -36.18 4.58 29.06
CA GLY A 318 -34.93 3.97 29.44
C GLY A 318 -33.80 4.32 28.52
N THR A 319 -32.92 5.18 29.02
CA THR A 319 -31.45 5.30 28.88
C THR A 319 -30.85 5.70 27.54
N ALA A 320 -30.44 6.90 27.48
CA ALA A 320 -29.12 7.52 27.65
C ALA A 320 -28.24 7.59 26.39
N GLY A 321 -27.98 8.83 25.93
CA GLY A 321 -26.67 9.27 25.57
C GLY A 321 -26.41 9.61 24.12
N ALA A 322 -26.85 10.79 23.70
CA ALA A 322 -26.10 11.68 22.83
C ALA A 322 -26.80 13.04 22.83
N ALA A 323 -26.04 14.11 23.06
CA ALA A 323 -26.53 15.49 23.02
C ALA A 323 -26.99 15.81 21.58
N GLY A 324 -28.29 15.63 21.34
CA GLY A 324 -28.94 15.93 20.07
C GLY A 324 -29.52 17.34 20.15
N THR A 325 -29.18 18.16 19.18
CA THR A 325 -29.89 19.38 18.80
C THR A 325 -31.38 19.12 18.70
N ALA A 326 -32.16 20.00 19.31
CA ALA A 326 -33.63 19.98 19.35
C ALA A 326 -34.23 19.94 17.95
N GLY A 327 -34.50 18.75 17.43
CA GLY A 327 -35.13 18.52 16.13
C GLY A 327 -36.64 18.56 16.27
N THR A 328 -37.28 19.28 15.36
CA THR A 328 -38.75 19.38 15.21
C THR A 328 -39.35 17.99 14.99
N VAL A 329 -40.47 17.71 15.64
CA VAL A 329 -41.19 16.43 15.52
C VAL A 329 -41.49 16.12 14.05
N GLY A 330 -41.02 14.99 13.56
CA GLY A 330 -41.28 14.52 12.17
C GLY A 330 -40.16 14.75 11.14
N THR A 331 -38.96 15.19 11.55
CA THR A 331 -37.81 15.36 10.65
C THR A 331 -36.96 14.08 10.54
N VAL A 332 -36.29 13.93 9.38
CA VAL A 332 -35.40 12.78 9.03
C VAL A 332 -34.31 12.60 10.07
N GLY A 333 -33.71 13.69 10.55
CA GLY A 333 -32.61 13.63 11.51
C GLY A 333 -32.92 12.89 12.82
N ARG A 334 -34.21 12.78 13.20
CA ARG A 334 -34.63 11.99 14.37
C ARG A 334 -34.63 10.48 14.13
N PHE A 335 -34.77 10.08 12.88
CA PHE A 335 -34.96 8.68 12.48
C PHE A 335 -33.79 8.12 11.67
N MET A 336 -32.79 8.95 11.36
CA MET A 336 -31.60 8.51 10.66
C MET A 336 -30.83 7.48 11.50
N ARG A 337 -30.23 6.53 10.80
CA ARG A 337 -29.32 5.54 11.36
C ARG A 337 -27.89 5.96 11.06
N PRO A 338 -26.96 5.78 12.00
CA PRO A 338 -25.55 5.99 11.70
C PRO A 338 -25.12 5.03 10.58
N LEU A 339 -24.20 5.48 9.74
CA LEU A 339 -23.59 4.65 8.73
C LEU A 339 -22.18 4.29 9.19
N GLU A 340 -21.94 2.99 9.40
CA GLU A 340 -20.66 2.48 9.85
C GLU A 340 -19.73 2.18 8.69
N ALA A 341 -20.27 1.66 7.56
CA ALA A 341 -19.50 1.34 6.36
C ALA A 341 -19.15 2.59 5.54
N CYS A 342 -18.00 3.19 5.83
CA CYS A 342 -17.49 4.38 5.16
C CYS A 342 -16.03 4.21 4.76
N ILE A 343 -15.65 4.76 3.59
CA ILE A 343 -14.27 4.69 3.09
C ILE A 343 -13.86 5.98 2.39
N SER A 344 -12.56 6.28 2.39
CA SER A 344 -11.99 7.38 1.61
C SER A 344 -11.99 7.06 0.11
N ILE A 345 -12.16 8.07 -0.74
CA ILE A 345 -11.99 7.97 -2.20
C ILE A 345 -10.56 7.53 -2.60
N GLU A 346 -9.58 7.80 -1.75
CA GLU A 346 -8.18 7.40 -1.98
C GLU A 346 -7.94 5.90 -1.72
N ALA A 347 -8.93 5.19 -1.18
CA ALA A 347 -8.81 3.76 -0.91
C ALA A 347 -8.97 2.92 -2.18
N SER A 348 -8.54 1.66 -2.10
CA SER A 348 -8.69 0.70 -3.20
C SER A 348 -10.07 0.01 -3.18
N LEU A 349 -10.46 -0.57 -4.32
CA LEU A 349 -11.66 -1.42 -4.39
C LEU A 349 -11.62 -2.60 -3.40
N LYS A 350 -10.41 -3.14 -3.10
CA LYS A 350 -10.23 -4.21 -2.11
C LYS A 350 -10.62 -3.73 -0.71
N ALA A 351 -10.21 -2.53 -0.34
CA ALA A 351 -10.54 -1.96 0.96
C ALA A 351 -12.05 -1.69 1.07
N ALA A 352 -12.68 -1.17 0.00
CA ALA A 352 -14.12 -0.96 -0.04
C ALA A 352 -14.90 -2.28 0.09
N PHE A 353 -14.46 -3.33 -0.58
CA PHE A 353 -15.07 -4.65 -0.48
C PHE A 353 -14.93 -5.25 0.93
N ALA A 354 -13.76 -5.08 1.56
CA ALA A 354 -13.54 -5.53 2.93
C ALA A 354 -14.46 -4.80 3.93
N GLU A 355 -14.65 -3.49 3.74
CA GLU A 355 -15.55 -2.68 4.56
C GLU A 355 -17.02 -3.15 4.43
N MET A 356 -17.46 -3.47 3.20
CA MET A 356 -18.80 -4.04 2.97
C MET A 356 -18.98 -5.36 3.72
N LEU A 357 -17.97 -6.25 3.69
CA LEU A 357 -18.03 -7.55 4.37
C LEU A 357 -17.99 -7.42 5.89
N GLN A 358 -17.15 -6.52 6.42
CA GLN A 358 -17.00 -6.30 7.86
C GLN A 358 -18.30 -5.82 8.51
N HIS A 359 -19.06 -4.99 7.80
CA HIS A 359 -20.32 -4.41 8.30
C HIS A 359 -21.56 -5.13 7.78
N ASP A 360 -21.40 -6.25 7.05
CA ASP A 360 -22.51 -6.95 6.36
C ASP A 360 -23.40 -5.97 5.56
N ALA A 361 -22.74 -5.01 4.90
CA ALA A 361 -23.38 -3.91 4.21
C ALA A 361 -23.50 -4.19 2.70
N GLY A 362 -24.67 -3.90 2.13
CA GLY A 362 -24.89 -4.01 0.69
C GLY A 362 -24.21 -2.93 -0.14
N TRP A 363 -23.58 -1.93 0.50
CA TRP A 363 -22.87 -0.82 -0.11
C TRP A 363 -22.01 -0.10 0.94
N VAL A 364 -21.04 0.71 0.49
CA VAL A 364 -20.18 1.53 1.34
C VAL A 364 -20.25 2.99 0.89
N ALA A 365 -20.31 3.93 1.83
CA ALA A 365 -20.25 5.34 1.52
C ALA A 365 -18.80 5.76 1.24
N VAL A 366 -18.62 6.53 0.17
CA VAL A 366 -17.32 7.06 -0.22
C VAL A 366 -17.23 8.53 0.12
N LEU A 367 -16.15 8.89 0.82
CA LEU A 367 -15.91 10.22 1.35
C LEU A 367 -14.61 10.80 0.75
N ASP A 368 -14.61 12.10 0.48
CA ASP A 368 -13.40 12.89 0.31
C ASP A 368 -13.21 13.72 1.58
N GLN A 369 -12.22 13.33 2.39
CA GLN A 369 -12.09 13.78 3.78
C GLN A 369 -13.39 13.50 4.57
N ASP A 370 -14.16 14.53 4.90
CA ASP A 370 -15.46 14.43 5.59
C ASP A 370 -16.67 14.62 4.65
N ARG A 371 -16.43 14.91 3.36
CA ARG A 371 -17.47 15.21 2.38
C ARG A 371 -17.96 13.94 1.70
N TYR A 372 -19.26 13.74 1.70
CA TYR A 372 -19.90 12.64 1.01
C TYR A 372 -19.85 12.82 -0.52
N LEU A 373 -19.41 11.78 -1.24
CA LEU A 373 -19.33 11.77 -2.71
C LEU A 373 -20.40 10.89 -3.35
N GLY A 374 -20.70 9.75 -2.74
CA GLY A 374 -21.63 8.76 -3.27
C GLY A 374 -21.48 7.42 -2.53
N VAL A 375 -22.09 6.38 -3.07
CA VAL A 375 -21.95 5.02 -2.56
C VAL A 375 -21.36 4.10 -3.62
N LEU A 376 -20.51 3.19 -3.19
CA LEU A 376 -20.03 2.09 -4.00
C LEU A 376 -20.86 0.85 -3.69
N THR A 377 -21.50 0.27 -4.73
CA THR A 377 -22.27 -0.97 -4.63
C THR A 377 -21.43 -2.15 -5.15
N PRO A 378 -21.79 -3.41 -4.84
CA PRO A 378 -21.13 -4.59 -5.41
C PRO A 378 -21.11 -4.60 -6.95
N ASP A 379 -22.20 -4.16 -7.59
CA ASP A 379 -22.29 -4.08 -9.05
C ASP A 379 -21.35 -3.02 -9.62
N ALA A 380 -21.28 -1.85 -8.98
CA ALA A 380 -20.36 -0.77 -9.35
C ALA A 380 -18.89 -1.19 -9.15
N LEU A 381 -18.59 -1.88 -8.04
CA LEU A 381 -17.27 -2.45 -7.78
C LEU A 381 -16.89 -3.46 -8.87
N HIS A 382 -17.79 -4.36 -9.24
CA HIS A 382 -17.56 -5.32 -10.31
C HIS A 382 -17.37 -4.65 -11.68
N ALA A 383 -18.15 -3.59 -11.98
CA ALA A 383 -18.00 -2.81 -13.20
C ALA A 383 -16.63 -2.07 -13.23
N ALA A 384 -16.21 -1.45 -12.13
CA ALA A 384 -14.90 -0.81 -11.98
C ALA A 384 -13.76 -1.80 -12.24
N LEU A 385 -13.87 -3.01 -11.66
CA LEU A 385 -12.87 -4.06 -11.87
C LEU A 385 -12.81 -4.53 -13.34
N ARG A 386 -13.92 -4.61 -14.04
CA ARG A 386 -13.95 -4.94 -15.48
C ARG A 386 -13.29 -3.85 -16.32
N ARG A 387 -13.59 -2.58 -16.09
CA ARG A 387 -12.98 -1.46 -16.82
C ARG A 387 -11.47 -1.44 -16.70
N SER A 388 -10.92 -1.76 -15.53
CA SER A 388 -9.47 -1.79 -15.32
C SER A 388 -8.74 -2.83 -16.20
N VAL A 389 -9.43 -3.67 -16.95
CA VAL A 389 -8.87 -4.62 -17.95
C VAL A 389 -8.94 -4.05 -19.37
N GLY A 390 -9.63 -2.93 -19.60
CA GLY A 390 -9.87 -2.39 -20.95
C GLY A 390 -10.85 -3.24 -21.76
N GLY A 391 -11.73 -3.99 -21.09
CA GLY A 391 -12.79 -4.78 -21.74
C GLY A 391 -14.10 -4.02 -21.78
N ASP A 392 -14.70 -3.90 -22.98
CA ASP A 392 -16.09 -3.52 -23.13
C ASP A 392 -17.00 -4.49 -22.32
N PRO A 393 -18.09 -3.99 -21.73
CA PRO A 393 -19.01 -4.85 -21.01
C PRO A 393 -19.59 -5.90 -21.96
N VAL A 394 -19.30 -7.18 -21.70
CA VAL A 394 -20.04 -8.27 -22.35
C VAL A 394 -21.45 -8.20 -21.77
N PRO A 395 -22.49 -7.98 -22.59
CA PRO A 395 -23.87 -8.01 -22.10
C PRO A 395 -24.17 -9.40 -21.55
N VAL A 396 -24.72 -9.44 -20.34
CA VAL A 396 -25.30 -10.66 -19.72
C VAL A 396 -26.70 -10.86 -20.24
#